data_e227866c007a6978ddbe98d57dfc4e42
#
_entry.id   e227866c007a6978ddbe98d57dfc4e42
#
_cell.length_a   1.000
_cell.length_b   1.000
_cell.length_c   1.000
_cell.angle_alpha   90.00
_cell.angle_beta   90.00
_cell.angle_gamma   90.00
#
_symmetry.space_group_name_H-M   'P 1'
#
loop_
_entity.id
_entity.type
_entity.pdbx_description
1 polymer ?
#
loop_
_entity_poly.entity_id
_entity_poly.type
_entity_poly.pdbx_seq_one_letter_code
_entity_poly.pdbx_strand_id
1 'polypeptide(L)'
;MSKKRLILSDKLPPMRRGMTYSHAIKVGNTIYVSGQVARDKEYRILHKRDFLGQIETVFQNMKDVLEVAGATMQDVVKLNFFCRHLWDLRLMVPIFEKYFGDHVPTMTAVEVVQLWHPHILVECEAIAVVGEDMTIIDGKEVKGVRYGKPYEVSGETFRF
;
A
#
# COMPACT_ATOMS: atom_id res chain seq x y z
N MET A 1 -26.59 -2.34 12.57
CA MET A 1 -25.79 -3.17 11.65
C MET A 1 -25.00 -2.26 10.71
N SER A 2 -23.69 -2.39 10.63
CA SER A 2 -22.85 -1.63 9.69
C SER A 2 -23.17 -2.07 8.25
N LYS A 3 -23.39 -1.08 7.36
CA LYS A 3 -23.65 -1.35 5.94
C LYS A 3 -22.30 -1.49 5.20
N LYS A 4 -22.21 -2.43 4.26
CA LYS A 4 -21.11 -2.46 3.29
C LYS A 4 -21.30 -1.32 2.29
N ARG A 5 -20.25 -0.51 2.07
CA ARG A 5 -20.26 0.62 1.13
C ARG A 5 -19.19 0.41 0.08
N LEU A 6 -19.58 0.40 -1.17
CA LEU A 6 -18.66 0.40 -2.31
C LEU A 6 -18.08 1.81 -2.47
N ILE A 7 -16.76 1.91 -2.61
CA ILE A 7 -16.08 3.19 -2.80
C ILE A 7 -16.00 3.49 -4.29
N LEU A 8 -16.71 4.52 -4.71
CA LEU A 8 -16.77 5.00 -6.09
C LEU A 8 -16.60 6.53 -6.10
N SER A 9 -15.88 7.05 -7.06
CA SER A 9 -15.68 8.49 -7.29
C SER A 9 -15.17 8.74 -8.70
N ASP A 10 -15.43 9.93 -9.23
CA ASP A 10 -14.82 10.46 -10.44
C ASP A 10 -13.32 10.78 -10.28
N LYS A 11 -12.86 10.88 -9.02
CA LYS A 11 -11.43 11.00 -8.70
C LYS A 11 -10.66 9.71 -8.94
N LEU A 12 -11.33 8.56 -8.93
CA LEU A 12 -10.73 7.23 -9.14
C LEU A 12 -10.89 6.79 -10.60
N PRO A 13 -10.09 5.82 -11.07
CA PRO A 13 -10.32 5.20 -12.36
C PRO A 13 -11.76 4.69 -12.49
N PRO A 14 -12.45 4.91 -13.62
CA PRO A 14 -13.85 4.50 -13.76
C PRO A 14 -13.99 2.98 -13.69
N MET A 15 -15.00 2.51 -12.95
CA MET A 15 -15.36 1.09 -12.96
C MET A 15 -15.89 0.72 -14.37
N ARG A 16 -15.19 -0.16 -15.07
CA ARG A 16 -15.58 -0.60 -16.42
C ARG A 16 -16.55 -1.78 -16.35
N ARG A 17 -17.45 -1.85 -17.33
CA ARG A 17 -18.33 -3.02 -17.49
C ARG A 17 -17.47 -4.30 -17.61
N GLY A 18 -17.77 -5.32 -16.80
CA GLY A 18 -17.02 -6.57 -16.75
C GLY A 18 -15.89 -6.62 -15.73
N MET A 19 -15.64 -5.55 -14.97
CA MET A 19 -14.75 -5.63 -13.83
C MET A 19 -15.38 -6.46 -12.71
N THR A 20 -14.59 -7.34 -12.11
CA THR A 20 -15.03 -8.27 -11.07
C THR A 20 -14.62 -7.84 -9.66
N TYR A 21 -14.03 -6.65 -9.51
CA TYR A 21 -13.55 -6.09 -8.24
C TYR A 21 -13.84 -4.58 -8.16
N SER A 22 -13.86 -4.04 -6.95
CA SER A 22 -13.97 -2.61 -6.66
C SER A 22 -12.64 -2.05 -6.18
N HIS A 23 -12.48 -0.72 -6.17
CA HIS A 23 -11.28 -0.08 -5.61
C HIS A 23 -11.16 -0.31 -4.11
N ALA A 24 -12.28 -0.22 -3.39
CA ALA A 24 -12.33 -0.51 -1.97
C ALA A 24 -13.78 -0.79 -1.52
N ILE A 25 -13.90 -1.45 -0.36
CA ILE A 25 -15.16 -1.63 0.36
C ILE A 25 -14.96 -1.14 1.79
N LYS A 26 -15.88 -0.28 2.27
CA LYS A 26 -15.93 0.16 3.68
C LYS A 26 -17.02 -0.58 4.44
N VAL A 27 -16.66 -1.12 5.62
CA VAL A 27 -17.58 -1.80 6.55
C VAL A 27 -17.35 -1.23 7.95
N GLY A 28 -18.30 -0.44 8.46
CA GLY A 28 -18.08 0.31 9.69
C GLY A 28 -16.91 1.26 9.53
N ASN A 29 -15.91 1.16 10.38
CA ASN A 29 -14.68 1.95 10.34
C ASN A 29 -13.57 1.30 9.50
N THR A 30 -13.73 0.04 9.07
CA THR A 30 -12.72 -0.69 8.32
C THR A 30 -12.88 -0.50 6.82
N ILE A 31 -11.79 -0.23 6.13
CA ILE A 31 -11.71 -0.08 4.68
C ILE A 31 -10.77 -1.15 4.14
N TYR A 32 -11.25 -1.94 3.21
CA TYR A 32 -10.50 -2.95 2.47
C TYR A 32 -10.18 -2.38 1.10
N VAL A 33 -8.91 -2.07 0.84
CA VAL A 33 -8.43 -1.52 -0.43
C VAL A 33 -7.87 -2.64 -1.28
N SER A 34 -8.39 -2.77 -2.51
CA SER A 34 -7.88 -3.74 -3.49
C SER A 34 -6.44 -3.43 -3.90
N GLY A 35 -5.75 -4.42 -4.46
CA GLY A 35 -4.40 -4.26 -4.99
C GLY A 35 -4.27 -3.04 -5.90
N GLN A 36 -3.37 -2.15 -5.55
CA GLN A 36 -3.00 -0.97 -6.32
C GLN A 36 -1.72 -1.28 -7.10
N VAL A 37 -1.72 -0.89 -8.36
CA VAL A 37 -0.56 -0.98 -9.26
C VAL A 37 -0.31 0.38 -9.90
N ALA A 38 0.87 0.57 -10.47
CA ALA A 38 1.23 1.80 -11.16
C ALA A 38 0.47 1.94 -12.49
N ARG A 39 -0.75 2.46 -12.41
CA ARG A 39 -1.61 2.74 -13.57
C ARG A 39 -2.28 4.11 -13.43
N ASP A 40 -2.59 4.70 -14.55
CA ASP A 40 -3.41 5.91 -14.62
C ASP A 40 -4.93 5.61 -14.67
N LYS A 41 -5.74 6.66 -14.79
CA LYS A 41 -7.21 6.55 -14.88
C LYS A 41 -7.70 5.85 -16.16
N GLU A 42 -6.89 5.82 -17.21
CA GLU A 42 -7.15 5.11 -18.46
C GLU A 42 -6.69 3.65 -18.41
N TYR A 43 -6.16 3.18 -17.26
CA TYR A 43 -5.62 1.83 -17.05
C TYR A 43 -4.31 1.54 -17.79
N ARG A 44 -3.56 2.55 -18.21
CA ARG A 44 -2.24 2.38 -18.80
C ARG A 44 -1.20 2.16 -17.70
N ILE A 45 -0.34 1.17 -17.86
CA ILE A 45 0.76 0.91 -16.93
C ILE A 45 1.82 1.99 -17.08
N LEU A 46 2.12 2.66 -15.96
CA LEU A 46 3.11 3.72 -15.84
C LEU A 46 4.46 3.15 -15.36
N HIS A 47 5.53 3.92 -15.56
CA HIS A 47 6.86 3.64 -15.01
C HIS A 47 7.35 2.21 -15.30
N LYS A 48 7.21 1.76 -16.54
CA LYS A 48 7.68 0.44 -16.98
C LYS A 48 9.18 0.31 -16.70
N ARG A 49 9.60 -0.77 -16.02
CA ARG A 49 10.99 -1.04 -15.61
C ARG A 49 11.57 -0.07 -14.54
N ASP A 50 10.72 0.75 -13.93
CA ASP A 50 11.12 1.68 -12.87
C ASP A 50 10.32 1.36 -11.60
N PHE A 51 10.94 0.63 -10.67
CA PHE A 51 10.32 0.22 -9.41
C PHE A 51 9.94 1.43 -8.56
N LEU A 52 10.82 2.45 -8.43
CA LEU A 52 10.56 3.62 -7.60
C LEU A 52 9.40 4.46 -8.14
N GLY A 53 9.35 4.68 -9.45
CA GLY A 53 8.20 5.33 -10.07
C GLY A 53 6.91 4.53 -9.90
N GLN A 54 6.98 3.20 -9.92
CA GLN A 54 5.80 2.36 -9.68
C GLN A 54 5.33 2.44 -8.23
N ILE A 55 6.21 2.34 -7.25
CA ILE A 55 5.80 2.40 -5.83
C ILE A 55 5.25 3.79 -5.45
N GLU A 56 5.82 4.87 -5.98
CA GLU A 56 5.27 6.22 -5.83
C GLU A 56 3.83 6.29 -6.34
N THR A 57 3.57 5.75 -7.54
CA THR A 57 2.23 5.73 -8.14
C THR A 57 1.27 4.82 -7.35
N VAL A 58 1.73 3.66 -6.88
CA VAL A 58 0.96 2.74 -6.04
C VAL A 58 0.47 3.43 -4.77
N PHE A 59 1.36 4.14 -4.08
CA PHE A 59 0.97 4.86 -2.86
C PHE A 59 0.06 6.06 -3.15
N GLN A 60 0.28 6.76 -4.26
CA GLN A 60 -0.64 7.83 -4.67
C GLN A 60 -2.04 7.29 -4.97
N ASN A 61 -2.14 6.20 -5.74
CA ASN A 61 -3.42 5.57 -6.04
C ASN A 61 -4.12 5.06 -4.76
N MET A 62 -3.37 4.48 -3.82
CA MET A 62 -3.89 4.04 -2.53
C MET A 62 -4.42 5.22 -1.71
N LYS A 63 -3.65 6.31 -1.64
CA LYS A 63 -4.04 7.56 -0.97
C LYS A 63 -5.35 8.11 -1.54
N ASP A 64 -5.47 8.16 -2.87
CA ASP A 64 -6.68 8.67 -3.54
C ASP A 64 -7.92 7.80 -3.18
N VAL A 65 -7.77 6.47 -3.12
CA VAL A 65 -8.84 5.55 -2.71
C VAL A 65 -9.22 5.77 -1.24
N LEU A 66 -8.24 5.90 -0.34
CA LEU A 66 -8.46 6.14 1.08
C LEU A 66 -9.15 7.48 1.33
N GLU A 67 -8.71 8.56 0.68
CA GLU A 67 -9.34 9.89 0.80
C GLU A 67 -10.82 9.86 0.38
N VAL A 68 -11.15 9.19 -0.74
CA VAL A 68 -12.54 9.01 -1.16
C VAL A 68 -13.35 8.22 -0.14
N ALA A 69 -12.72 7.25 0.55
CA ALA A 69 -13.34 6.46 1.61
C ALA A 69 -13.45 7.19 2.96
N GLY A 70 -12.89 8.41 3.07
CA GLY A 70 -12.84 9.20 4.30
C GLY A 70 -11.78 8.71 5.27
N ALA A 71 -10.59 8.37 4.76
CA ALA A 71 -9.42 7.92 5.49
C ALA A 71 -8.15 8.57 4.94
N THR A 72 -7.04 8.34 5.63
CA THR A 72 -5.69 8.79 5.28
C THR A 72 -4.73 7.60 5.24
N MET A 73 -3.49 7.82 4.84
CA MET A 73 -2.44 6.81 4.90
C MET A 73 -2.10 6.41 6.34
N GLN A 74 -2.36 7.28 7.32
CA GLN A 74 -2.15 7.02 8.75
C GLN A 74 -3.20 6.08 9.35
N ASP A 75 -4.35 5.91 8.70
CA ASP A 75 -5.38 4.94 9.11
C ASP A 75 -5.07 3.50 8.64
N VAL A 76 -4.03 3.32 7.81
CA VAL A 76 -3.65 1.99 7.28
C VAL A 76 -3.04 1.15 8.40
N VAL A 77 -3.61 -0.02 8.67
CA VAL A 77 -3.14 -0.96 9.70
C VAL A 77 -2.42 -2.16 9.11
N LYS A 78 -2.64 -2.46 7.82
CA LYS A 78 -2.02 -3.59 7.12
C LYS A 78 -1.69 -3.24 5.67
N LEU A 79 -0.50 -3.65 5.25
CA LEU A 79 -0.07 -3.66 3.85
C LEU A 79 0.35 -5.07 3.45
N ASN A 80 -0.04 -5.50 2.26
CA ASN A 80 0.48 -6.69 1.60
C ASN A 80 1.09 -6.29 0.25
N PHE A 81 2.37 -6.62 0.07
CA PHE A 81 3.11 -6.39 -1.17
C PHE A 81 3.34 -7.67 -1.93
N PHE A 82 3.10 -7.61 -3.23
CA PHE A 82 3.42 -8.63 -4.21
C PHE A 82 4.43 -8.04 -5.18
N CYS A 83 5.66 -8.56 -5.21
CA CYS A 83 6.78 -7.96 -5.94
C CYS A 83 7.34 -8.95 -6.95
N ARG A 84 7.84 -8.44 -8.08
CA ARG A 84 8.59 -9.24 -9.04
C ARG A 84 10.01 -9.52 -8.56
N HIS A 85 10.56 -8.61 -7.76
CA HIS A 85 11.85 -8.75 -7.07
C HIS A 85 11.71 -8.17 -5.67
N LEU A 86 11.69 -9.03 -4.67
CA LEU A 86 11.42 -8.65 -3.28
C LEU A 86 12.48 -7.67 -2.74
N TRP A 87 13.72 -7.79 -3.20
CA TRP A 87 14.81 -6.92 -2.76
C TRP A 87 14.63 -5.45 -3.14
N ASP A 88 13.85 -5.14 -4.16
CA ASP A 88 13.57 -3.76 -4.58
C ASP A 88 12.79 -2.99 -3.52
N LEU A 89 12.02 -3.68 -2.65
CA LEU A 89 11.28 -3.04 -1.55
C LEU A 89 12.15 -2.21 -0.61
N ARG A 90 13.43 -2.56 -0.45
CA ARG A 90 14.35 -1.79 0.38
C ARG A 90 14.59 -0.38 -0.16
N LEU A 91 14.40 -0.19 -1.45
CA LEU A 91 14.56 1.11 -2.13
C LEU A 91 13.38 2.04 -1.84
N MET A 92 12.24 1.53 -1.39
CA MET A 92 11.03 2.33 -1.20
C MET A 92 11.05 3.20 0.06
N VAL A 93 12.00 3.01 0.99
CA VAL A 93 11.98 3.66 2.31
C VAL A 93 11.74 5.17 2.24
N PRO A 94 12.42 5.98 1.40
CA PRO A 94 12.16 7.42 1.33
C PRO A 94 10.75 7.75 0.81
N ILE A 95 10.21 6.92 -0.09
CA ILE A 95 8.85 7.08 -0.62
C ILE A 95 7.84 6.69 0.46
N PHE A 96 8.11 5.61 1.20
CA PHE A 96 7.27 5.20 2.32
C PHE A 96 7.16 6.31 3.38
N GLU A 97 8.27 6.89 3.81
CA GLU A 97 8.30 8.01 4.76
C GLU A 97 7.50 9.22 4.25
N LYS A 98 7.56 9.52 2.96
CA LYS A 98 6.78 10.60 2.34
C LYS A 98 5.27 10.42 2.52
N TYR A 99 4.75 9.19 2.42
CA TYR A 99 3.31 8.90 2.47
C TYR A 99 2.81 8.56 3.88
N PHE A 100 3.62 7.86 4.67
CA PHE A 100 3.22 7.35 5.98
C PHE A 100 3.80 8.16 7.15
N GLY A 101 4.84 9.00 6.93
CA GLY A 101 5.52 9.70 8.02
C GLY A 101 6.10 8.72 9.02
N ASP A 102 5.80 8.94 10.30
CA ASP A 102 6.21 8.06 11.40
C ASP A 102 5.24 6.87 11.62
N HIS A 103 4.19 6.76 10.82
CA HIS A 103 3.21 5.68 10.93
C HIS A 103 3.76 4.37 10.35
N VAL A 104 3.65 3.27 11.12
CA VAL A 104 4.20 1.95 10.76
C VAL A 104 3.09 0.90 10.77
N PRO A 105 2.41 0.64 9.65
CA PRO A 105 1.43 -0.44 9.56
C PRO A 105 2.10 -1.82 9.63
N THR A 106 1.33 -2.85 9.96
CA THR A 106 1.81 -4.22 9.78
C THR A 106 2.01 -4.51 8.30
N MET A 107 3.05 -5.30 7.95
CA MET A 107 3.40 -5.57 6.57
C MET A 107 3.66 -7.05 6.33
N THR A 108 3.27 -7.52 5.15
CA THR A 108 3.73 -8.78 4.58
C THR A 108 4.16 -8.50 3.13
N ALA A 109 5.30 -9.05 2.73
CA ALA A 109 5.80 -8.90 1.38
C ALA A 109 6.24 -10.26 0.83
N VAL A 110 5.88 -10.55 -0.41
CA VAL A 110 6.24 -11.79 -1.09
C VAL A 110 6.71 -11.51 -2.51
N GLU A 111 7.68 -12.31 -2.97
CA GLU A 111 8.03 -12.36 -4.37
C GLU A 111 7.07 -13.28 -5.12
N VAL A 112 6.59 -12.83 -6.27
CA VAL A 112 5.66 -13.59 -7.11
C VAL A 112 6.24 -13.78 -8.51
N VAL A 113 5.93 -14.93 -9.12
CA VAL A 113 6.40 -15.24 -10.47
C VAL A 113 5.92 -14.21 -11.48
N GLN A 114 4.68 -13.73 -11.36
CA GLN A 114 4.10 -12.75 -12.27
C GLN A 114 2.91 -12.04 -11.62
N LEU A 115 2.74 -10.77 -11.94
CA LEU A 115 1.53 -10.00 -11.74
C LEU A 115 0.69 -10.03 -13.02
N TRP A 116 -0.53 -9.50 -12.99
CA TRP A 116 -1.46 -9.60 -14.12
C TRP A 116 -0.96 -8.96 -15.43
N HIS A 117 0.12 -8.15 -15.38
CA HIS A 117 0.74 -7.54 -16.56
C HIS A 117 2.28 -7.59 -16.43
N PRO A 118 3.03 -7.92 -17.50
CA PRO A 118 4.48 -8.15 -17.42
C PRO A 118 5.31 -6.90 -17.05
N HIS A 119 4.75 -5.70 -17.20
CA HIS A 119 5.40 -4.44 -16.82
C HIS A 119 5.06 -3.96 -15.41
N ILE A 120 4.24 -4.69 -14.67
CA ILE A 120 3.98 -4.41 -13.27
C ILE A 120 5.09 -5.08 -12.45
N LEU A 121 5.78 -4.29 -11.63
CA LEU A 121 6.88 -4.74 -10.78
C LEU A 121 6.43 -4.92 -9.33
N VAL A 122 5.39 -4.19 -8.92
CA VAL A 122 4.86 -4.20 -7.56
C VAL A 122 3.35 -3.96 -7.57
N GLU A 123 2.66 -4.66 -6.70
CA GLU A 123 1.26 -4.45 -6.34
C GLU A 123 1.15 -4.37 -4.82
N CYS A 124 0.31 -3.50 -4.30
CA CYS A 124 0.08 -3.37 -2.86
C CYS A 124 -1.41 -3.23 -2.56
N GLU A 125 -1.91 -4.04 -1.63
CA GLU A 125 -3.24 -3.92 -1.04
C GLU A 125 -3.16 -3.45 0.41
N ALA A 126 -4.25 -2.88 0.94
CA ALA A 126 -4.28 -2.33 2.28
C ALA A 126 -5.58 -2.62 3.03
N ILE A 127 -5.46 -2.64 4.36
CA ILE A 127 -6.59 -2.51 5.28
C ILE A 127 -6.35 -1.24 6.11
N ALA A 128 -7.37 -0.39 6.19
CA ALA A 128 -7.35 0.82 7.03
C ALA A 128 -8.51 0.80 8.04
N VAL A 129 -8.30 1.40 9.22
CA VAL A 129 -9.30 1.53 10.28
C VAL A 129 -9.35 2.99 10.70
N VAL A 130 -10.49 3.63 10.50
CA VAL A 130 -10.68 5.07 10.73
C VAL A 130 -11.09 5.34 12.16
N GLY A 131 -10.48 6.35 12.78
CA GLY A 131 -10.92 6.89 14.09
C GLY A 131 -10.44 6.08 15.29
N GLU A 132 -9.41 5.27 15.12
CA GLU A 132 -8.75 4.54 16.20
C GLU A 132 -7.31 5.07 16.37
N ASP A 133 -6.97 5.50 17.57
CA ASP A 133 -5.60 5.87 17.91
C ASP A 133 -4.76 4.62 18.18
N MET A 134 -3.51 4.63 17.69
CA MET A 134 -2.58 3.53 17.95
C MET A 134 -2.06 3.63 19.39
N THR A 135 -2.34 2.61 20.20
CA THR A 135 -1.81 2.49 21.55
C THR A 135 -0.87 1.29 21.67
N ILE A 136 0.11 1.38 22.56
CA ILE A 136 1.06 0.30 22.84
C ILE A 136 0.52 -0.54 24.00
N ILE A 137 0.36 -1.85 23.78
CA ILE A 137 -0.31 -2.75 24.74
C ILE A 137 0.54 -3.00 26.00
N ASP A 138 1.88 -2.91 25.95
CA ASP A 138 2.77 -3.26 27.07
C ASP A 138 3.00 -2.11 28.07
N GLY A 139 2.37 -0.95 27.85
CA GLY A 139 2.46 0.22 28.74
C GLY A 139 3.82 0.94 28.74
N LYS A 140 4.76 0.54 27.90
CA LYS A 140 6.02 1.25 27.70
C LYS A 140 5.87 2.19 26.50
N GLU A 141 6.00 3.49 26.78
CA GLU A 141 6.03 4.49 25.73
C GLU A 141 7.28 4.28 24.85
N VAL A 142 7.11 3.71 23.67
CA VAL A 142 8.17 3.65 22.66
C VAL A 142 8.19 5.00 21.97
N LYS A 143 8.93 5.97 22.52
CA LYS A 143 9.18 7.25 21.87
C LYS A 143 9.97 7.01 20.59
N GLY A 144 9.32 7.32 19.46
CA GLY A 144 9.95 7.36 18.16
C GLY A 144 10.45 6.00 17.68
N VAL A 145 9.55 5.15 17.20
CA VAL A 145 9.96 4.14 16.23
C VAL A 145 10.29 4.91 14.94
N ARG A 146 11.42 5.62 14.95
CA ARG A 146 12.03 6.07 13.71
C ARG A 146 12.47 4.81 13.00
N TYR A 147 12.14 4.70 11.72
CA TYR A 147 12.82 3.76 10.83
C TYR A 147 14.32 3.92 11.11
N GLY A 148 14.90 2.92 11.77
CA GLY A 148 16.32 2.92 12.06
C GLY A 148 17.08 3.13 10.75
N LYS A 149 18.33 3.62 10.84
CA LYS A 149 19.25 3.62 9.70
C LYS A 149 19.07 2.33 8.91
N PRO A 150 19.22 2.35 7.57
CA PRO A 150 19.07 1.16 6.74
C PRO A 150 19.71 -0.03 7.45
N TYR A 151 18.94 -1.09 7.61
CA TYR A 151 19.37 -2.30 8.30
C TYR A 151 20.69 -2.75 7.66
N GLU A 152 21.81 -2.51 8.34
CA GLU A 152 23.09 -3.09 7.97
C GLU A 152 22.97 -4.58 8.30
N VAL A 153 22.66 -5.38 7.29
CA VAL A 153 22.76 -6.83 7.39
C VAL A 153 24.23 -7.11 7.66
N SER A 154 24.54 -7.50 8.89
CA SER A 154 25.89 -7.90 9.27
C SER A 154 26.38 -8.99 8.33
N GLY A 155 27.19 -8.61 7.33
CA GLY A 155 28.16 -9.45 6.65
C GLY A 155 27.69 -10.70 5.87
N GLU A 156 26.41 -11.09 5.91
CA GLU A 156 25.92 -12.24 5.18
C GLU A 156 25.36 -11.83 3.81
N THR A 157 26.19 -11.96 2.79
CA THR A 157 25.76 -11.89 1.40
C THR A 157 25.00 -13.17 1.10
N PHE A 158 23.69 -13.16 1.16
CA PHE A 158 22.87 -14.21 0.54
C PHE A 158 23.06 -14.09 -0.98
N ARG A 159 23.89 -14.94 -1.53
CA ARG A 159 23.96 -15.23 -2.98
C ARG A 159 22.95 -16.33 -3.23
N PHE A 160 21.93 -16.01 -4.01
CA PHE A 160 21.13 -17.02 -4.72
C PHE A 160 21.68 -17.19 -6.12
#